data_0a48bfb255f3510bffdacb2fc1f7dbc3
#
_entry.id   0a48bfb255f3510bffdacb2fc1f7dbc3
#
_cell.length_a   1.000
_cell.length_b   1.000
_cell.length_c   1.000
_cell.angle_alpha   90.00
_cell.angle_beta   90.00
_cell.angle_gamma   90.00
#
_symmetry.space_group_name_H-M   'P 1'
#
loop_
_entity.id
_entity.type
_entity.pdbx_description
1 polymer ?
#
loop_
_entity_poly.entity_id
_entity_poly.type
_entity_poly.pdbx_seq_one_letter_code
_entity_poly.pdbx_strand_id
1 'polypeptide(L)'
;VPAGVHEFTRSLSLTVPGVTIQGAGMDASILSFKNQAQGAEGLLVSADDFIIQDVAIEDTVGDALKINESTNVTIRRVRTEWTRGANTENGAYGIYPVQTRNVLIEDSVAIGASDAGIYVGQSSQIIVRNSRAEFNVAGIEIENSTFADVYDNVATNNTGGILVFDLPNLPVQGGQATRVFNNEIYSNNTENFAPEGNIVGNVPPGTGLLVLANDNIEVFDNQFRDNKSVNIMIYSFALGGRTVEDPNYDPYPEQIYIHDNEYIGGGTVPGHAALKAWHAV
;
A
#
# COMPACT_ATOMS: atom_id res chain seq x y z
N VAL A 1 -22.47 -12.67 -0.81
CA VAL A 1 -21.63 -13.83 -1.25
C VAL A 1 -21.74 -14.90 -0.18
N PRO A 2 -22.26 -16.10 -0.49
CA PRO A 2 -22.29 -17.18 0.50
C PRO A 2 -20.90 -17.70 0.86
N ALA A 3 -20.79 -18.44 1.95
CA ALA A 3 -19.54 -19.13 2.28
C ALA A 3 -19.16 -20.15 1.19
N GLY A 4 -17.88 -20.28 0.92
CA GLY A 4 -17.30 -21.17 -0.10
C GLY A 4 -16.31 -20.45 -0.99
N VAL A 5 -15.65 -21.22 -1.86
CA VAL A 5 -14.75 -20.71 -2.90
C VAL A 5 -15.56 -20.54 -4.19
N HIS A 6 -15.57 -19.32 -4.69
CA HIS A 6 -16.27 -18.95 -5.93
C HIS A 6 -15.22 -18.66 -7.01
N GLU A 7 -15.11 -19.54 -8.01
CA GLU A 7 -14.10 -19.42 -9.05
C GLU A 7 -14.56 -18.52 -10.21
N PHE A 8 -13.66 -17.62 -10.62
CA PHE A 8 -13.88 -16.71 -11.74
C PHE A 8 -12.76 -16.86 -12.78
N THR A 9 -13.12 -16.92 -14.03
CA THR A 9 -12.18 -16.97 -15.16
C THR A 9 -11.97 -15.63 -15.85
N ARG A 10 -12.61 -14.58 -15.34
CA ARG A 10 -12.52 -13.21 -15.86
C ARG A 10 -12.71 -12.19 -14.74
N SER A 11 -12.24 -10.97 -14.96
CA SER A 11 -12.50 -9.83 -14.09
C SER A 11 -14.00 -9.62 -13.84
N LEU A 12 -14.33 -9.21 -12.65
CA LEU A 12 -15.66 -8.68 -12.29
C LEU A 12 -15.63 -7.16 -12.38
N SER A 13 -16.73 -6.55 -12.82
CA SER A 13 -16.85 -5.09 -12.92
C SER A 13 -18.13 -4.59 -12.28
N LEU A 14 -18.05 -3.48 -11.55
CA LEU A 14 -19.17 -2.79 -10.94
C LEU A 14 -19.15 -1.30 -11.31
N THR A 15 -20.25 -0.83 -11.92
CA THR A 15 -20.41 0.58 -12.30
C THR A 15 -21.71 1.20 -11.76
N VAL A 16 -22.41 0.50 -10.89
CA VAL A 16 -23.67 0.92 -10.28
C VAL A 16 -23.39 1.48 -8.89
N PRO A 17 -23.76 2.74 -8.59
CA PRO A 17 -23.52 3.32 -7.26
C PRO A 17 -24.45 2.73 -6.19
N GLY A 18 -24.07 2.91 -4.91
CA GLY A 18 -24.85 2.50 -3.76
C GLY A 18 -24.89 0.98 -3.55
N VAL A 19 -23.92 0.24 -4.07
CA VAL A 19 -23.87 -1.23 -3.94
C VAL A 19 -23.03 -1.65 -2.75
N THR A 20 -23.55 -2.60 -1.98
CA THR A 20 -22.81 -3.31 -0.94
C THR A 20 -22.56 -4.76 -1.39
N ILE A 21 -21.28 -5.15 -1.44
CA ILE A 21 -20.87 -6.55 -1.57
C ILE A 21 -20.53 -7.06 -0.17
N GLN A 22 -21.24 -8.08 0.29
CA GLN A 22 -21.03 -8.67 1.61
C GLN A 22 -20.87 -10.19 1.51
N GLY A 23 -19.81 -10.70 2.11
CA GLY A 23 -19.56 -12.13 2.31
C GLY A 23 -20.01 -12.63 3.69
N ALA A 24 -19.68 -13.88 3.98
CA ALA A 24 -19.90 -14.53 5.27
C ALA A 24 -18.66 -14.41 6.21
N GLY A 25 -17.60 -13.79 5.75
CA GLY A 25 -16.31 -13.60 6.41
C GLY A 25 -15.17 -13.68 5.39
N MET A 26 -14.07 -12.98 5.64
CA MET A 26 -12.91 -12.97 4.71
C MET A 26 -12.17 -14.31 4.61
N ASP A 27 -12.44 -15.23 5.54
CA ASP A 27 -11.93 -16.61 5.47
C ASP A 27 -13.02 -17.61 5.08
N ALA A 28 -14.24 -17.15 4.86
CA ALA A 28 -15.39 -17.98 4.55
C ALA A 28 -15.91 -17.77 3.12
N SER A 29 -15.91 -16.55 2.60
CA SER A 29 -16.37 -16.22 1.25
C SER A 29 -15.19 -15.78 0.40
N ILE A 30 -14.74 -16.64 -0.50
CA ILE A 30 -13.52 -16.44 -1.28
C ILE A 30 -13.88 -16.28 -2.76
N LEU A 31 -13.52 -15.15 -3.36
CA LEU A 31 -13.55 -14.91 -4.80
C LEU A 31 -12.18 -15.32 -5.36
N SER A 32 -12.09 -16.50 -5.96
CA SER A 32 -10.83 -17.04 -6.48
C SER A 32 -10.69 -16.75 -7.97
N PHE A 33 -9.58 -16.14 -8.33
CA PHE A 33 -9.21 -15.83 -9.72
C PHE A 33 -8.04 -16.69 -10.21
N LYS A 34 -7.76 -17.80 -9.53
CA LYS A 34 -6.65 -18.70 -9.84
C LYS A 34 -6.62 -19.18 -11.30
N ASN A 35 -7.78 -19.27 -11.92
CA ASN A 35 -7.94 -19.67 -13.32
C ASN A 35 -8.37 -18.51 -14.22
N GLN A 36 -8.04 -17.27 -13.86
CA GLN A 36 -8.39 -16.08 -14.63
C GLN A 36 -7.72 -16.10 -16.01
N ALA A 37 -8.52 -16.01 -17.06
CA ALA A 37 -8.08 -16.03 -18.45
C ALA A 37 -8.40 -14.72 -19.20
N GLN A 38 -9.22 -13.83 -18.60
CA GLN A 38 -9.62 -12.56 -19.21
C GLN A 38 -9.64 -11.43 -18.18
N GLY A 39 -9.20 -10.24 -18.61
CA GLY A 39 -9.01 -9.09 -17.73
C GLY A 39 -7.77 -9.26 -16.87
N ALA A 40 -7.46 -8.24 -16.10
CA ALA A 40 -6.32 -8.24 -15.20
C ALA A 40 -6.76 -8.15 -13.74
N GLU A 41 -7.71 -7.29 -13.43
CA GLU A 41 -8.23 -7.10 -12.07
C GLU A 41 -9.12 -8.26 -11.63
N GLY A 42 -9.15 -8.51 -10.33
CA GLY A 42 -10.18 -9.38 -9.76
C GLY A 42 -11.55 -8.70 -9.77
N LEU A 43 -11.71 -7.65 -8.97
CA LEU A 43 -12.88 -6.80 -8.95
C LEU A 43 -12.51 -5.36 -9.27
N LEU A 44 -13.04 -4.83 -10.36
CA LEU A 44 -12.94 -3.42 -10.76
C LEU A 44 -14.25 -2.69 -10.41
N VAL A 45 -14.12 -1.61 -9.63
CA VAL A 45 -15.25 -0.76 -9.25
C VAL A 45 -15.01 0.66 -9.77
N SER A 46 -16.01 1.21 -10.45
CA SER A 46 -16.06 2.64 -10.84
C SER A 46 -17.47 3.16 -10.49
N ALA A 47 -17.72 3.31 -9.20
CA ALA A 47 -19.04 3.66 -8.67
C ALA A 47 -18.93 4.28 -7.27
N ASP A 48 -19.70 5.32 -7.03
CA ASP A 48 -19.82 5.98 -5.73
C ASP A 48 -20.63 5.16 -4.72
N ASP A 49 -20.45 5.50 -3.43
CA ASP A 49 -21.19 4.90 -2.32
C ASP A 49 -21.04 3.37 -2.27
N PHE A 50 -19.79 2.90 -2.49
CA PHE A 50 -19.47 1.48 -2.56
C PHE A 50 -19.00 0.93 -1.21
N ILE A 51 -19.55 -0.22 -0.83
CA ILE A 51 -19.12 -0.97 0.36
C ILE A 51 -18.77 -2.39 -0.05
N ILE A 52 -17.61 -2.88 0.39
CA ILE A 52 -17.24 -4.30 0.33
C ILE A 52 -16.79 -4.77 1.71
N GLN A 53 -17.31 -5.90 2.15
CA GLN A 53 -16.98 -6.43 3.47
C GLN A 53 -17.10 -7.95 3.56
N ASP A 54 -16.33 -8.53 4.50
CA ASP A 54 -16.43 -9.94 4.90
C ASP A 54 -16.17 -10.92 3.73
N VAL A 55 -15.18 -10.62 2.88
CA VAL A 55 -14.86 -11.42 1.68
C VAL A 55 -13.36 -11.44 1.40
N ALA A 56 -12.85 -12.50 0.78
CA ALA A 56 -11.52 -12.54 0.20
C ALA A 56 -11.54 -12.46 -1.33
N ILE A 57 -10.46 -11.91 -1.90
CA ILE A 57 -10.14 -11.89 -3.33
C ILE A 57 -8.77 -12.50 -3.48
N GLU A 58 -8.65 -13.63 -4.18
CA GLU A 58 -7.41 -14.40 -4.25
C GLU A 58 -6.94 -14.66 -5.67
N ASP A 59 -5.61 -14.70 -5.83
CA ASP A 59 -4.89 -15.19 -7.01
C ASP A 59 -5.29 -14.51 -8.34
N THR A 60 -5.48 -13.22 -8.31
CA THR A 60 -5.74 -12.41 -9.52
C THR A 60 -4.49 -12.30 -10.40
N VAL A 61 -4.68 -12.11 -11.71
CA VAL A 61 -3.56 -11.87 -12.65
C VAL A 61 -2.94 -10.50 -12.42
N GLY A 62 -3.75 -9.48 -12.23
CA GLY A 62 -3.33 -8.12 -11.89
C GLY A 62 -3.87 -7.68 -10.53
N ASP A 63 -4.37 -6.44 -10.40
CA ASP A 63 -4.85 -5.88 -9.14
C ASP A 63 -6.02 -6.69 -8.58
N ALA A 64 -6.02 -6.93 -7.27
CA ALA A 64 -7.08 -7.75 -6.69
C ALA A 64 -8.40 -6.99 -6.56
N LEU A 65 -8.41 -5.87 -5.83
CA LEU A 65 -9.56 -4.98 -5.66
C LEU A 65 -9.20 -3.57 -6.09
N LYS A 66 -9.57 -3.18 -7.29
CA LYS A 66 -9.36 -1.84 -7.83
C LYS A 66 -10.62 -1.01 -7.75
N ILE A 67 -10.53 0.18 -7.16
CA ILE A 67 -11.63 1.14 -7.09
C ILE A 67 -11.13 2.45 -7.70
N ASN A 68 -11.74 2.85 -8.79
CA ASN A 68 -11.31 3.97 -9.61
C ASN A 68 -12.35 5.09 -9.64
N GLU A 69 -11.90 6.35 -9.47
CA GLU A 69 -12.73 7.56 -9.63
C GLU A 69 -14.05 7.51 -8.82
N SER A 70 -13.98 7.10 -7.56
CA SER A 70 -15.18 6.88 -6.73
C SER A 70 -15.14 7.69 -5.44
N THR A 71 -16.32 8.05 -4.94
CA THR A 71 -16.51 8.76 -3.68
C THR A 71 -17.27 7.91 -2.68
N ASN A 72 -16.98 8.04 -1.37
CA ASN A 72 -17.59 7.28 -0.27
C ASN A 72 -17.34 5.78 -0.39
N VAL A 73 -16.09 5.37 -0.28
CA VAL A 73 -15.66 3.98 -0.38
C VAL A 73 -15.41 3.40 1.01
N THR A 74 -16.01 2.26 1.31
CA THR A 74 -15.75 1.51 2.54
C THR A 74 -15.30 0.09 2.22
N ILE A 75 -14.11 -0.28 2.69
CA ILE A 75 -13.52 -1.61 2.57
C ILE A 75 -13.28 -2.10 4.00
N ARG A 76 -13.99 -3.15 4.42
CA ARG A 76 -13.97 -3.61 5.80
C ARG A 76 -13.90 -5.13 5.87
N ARG A 77 -12.95 -5.67 6.63
CA ARG A 77 -12.74 -7.12 6.76
C ARG A 77 -12.68 -7.80 5.39
N VAL A 78 -11.82 -7.24 4.53
CA VAL A 78 -11.50 -7.78 3.20
C VAL A 78 -10.09 -8.33 3.23
N ARG A 79 -9.89 -9.53 2.69
CA ARG A 79 -8.56 -10.09 2.48
C ARG A 79 -8.25 -10.15 0.98
N THR A 80 -7.10 -9.63 0.60
CA THR A 80 -6.54 -9.83 -0.74
C THR A 80 -5.26 -10.66 -0.61
N GLU A 81 -5.11 -11.70 -1.43
CA GLU A 81 -3.98 -12.62 -1.27
C GLU A 81 -3.57 -13.29 -2.58
N TRP A 82 -2.27 -13.39 -2.80
CA TRP A 82 -1.67 -14.31 -3.76
C TRP A 82 -1.12 -15.52 -3.01
N THR A 83 -1.82 -16.64 -3.11
CA THR A 83 -1.56 -17.85 -2.29
C THR A 83 -0.22 -18.51 -2.57
N ARG A 84 0.47 -18.14 -3.64
CA ARG A 84 1.84 -18.59 -3.94
C ARG A 84 2.93 -17.86 -3.15
N GLY A 85 2.55 -16.87 -2.32
CA GLY A 85 3.49 -16.05 -1.54
C GLY A 85 4.15 -14.95 -2.35
N ALA A 86 5.21 -14.33 -1.81
CA ALA A 86 5.96 -13.25 -2.46
C ALA A 86 6.54 -13.69 -3.80
N ASN A 87 6.09 -13.08 -4.89
CA ASN A 87 6.49 -13.45 -6.25
C ASN A 87 6.29 -12.29 -7.21
N THR A 88 7.27 -12.04 -8.09
CA THR A 88 7.24 -10.97 -9.11
C THR A 88 6.06 -11.09 -10.08
N GLU A 89 5.54 -12.31 -10.30
CA GLU A 89 4.39 -12.54 -11.18
C GLU A 89 3.04 -12.30 -10.51
N ASN A 90 3.01 -11.91 -9.24
CA ASN A 90 1.77 -11.51 -8.56
C ASN A 90 1.27 -10.19 -9.14
N GLY A 91 -0.01 -9.93 -9.01
CA GLY A 91 -0.57 -8.63 -9.34
C GLY A 91 0.04 -7.52 -8.48
N ALA A 92 -0.01 -6.29 -8.99
CA ALA A 92 0.66 -5.16 -8.36
C ALA A 92 0.03 -4.78 -7.02
N TYR A 93 -1.29 -4.61 -6.99
CA TYR A 93 -1.98 -4.03 -5.84
C TYR A 93 -3.05 -4.97 -5.26
N GLY A 94 -3.02 -5.12 -3.94
CA GLY A 94 -4.05 -5.86 -3.24
C GLY A 94 -5.35 -5.05 -3.11
N ILE A 95 -5.42 -4.12 -2.18
CA ILE A 95 -6.51 -3.17 -2.01
C ILE A 95 -6.09 -1.85 -2.66
N TYR A 96 -6.77 -1.42 -3.71
CA TYR A 96 -6.30 -0.37 -4.61
C TYR A 96 -7.38 0.69 -4.94
N PRO A 97 -7.73 1.60 -4.01
CA PRO A 97 -8.43 2.84 -4.34
C PRO A 97 -7.49 3.83 -5.04
N VAL A 98 -7.90 4.36 -6.19
CA VAL A 98 -7.18 5.39 -6.95
C VAL A 98 -8.13 6.46 -7.46
N GLN A 99 -7.71 7.72 -7.37
CA GLN A 99 -8.55 8.90 -7.72
C GLN A 99 -9.90 8.89 -6.98
N THR A 100 -9.85 8.53 -5.69
CA THR A 100 -11.03 8.37 -4.85
C THR A 100 -11.11 9.46 -3.77
N ARG A 101 -12.29 9.60 -3.19
CA ARG A 101 -12.52 10.54 -2.09
C ARG A 101 -13.35 9.90 -0.98
N ASN A 102 -13.04 10.23 0.28
CA ASN A 102 -13.70 9.69 1.46
C ASN A 102 -13.61 8.16 1.48
N VAL A 103 -12.40 7.68 1.78
CA VAL A 103 -12.04 6.25 1.75
C VAL A 103 -11.81 5.74 3.15
N LEU A 104 -12.49 4.68 3.53
CA LEU A 104 -12.23 3.92 4.76
C LEU A 104 -11.79 2.51 4.40
N ILE A 105 -10.58 2.14 4.84
CA ILE A 105 -10.07 0.77 4.82
C ILE A 105 -9.83 0.36 6.27
N GLU A 106 -10.55 -0.65 6.73
CA GLU A 106 -10.40 -1.11 8.11
C GLU A 106 -10.51 -2.62 8.27
N ASP A 107 -9.88 -3.16 9.31
CA ASP A 107 -9.93 -4.58 9.68
C ASP A 107 -9.58 -5.53 8.51
N SER A 108 -8.76 -5.07 7.56
CA SER A 108 -8.50 -5.76 6.29
C SER A 108 -7.08 -6.32 6.23
N VAL A 109 -6.87 -7.29 5.34
CA VAL A 109 -5.58 -7.99 5.21
C VAL A 109 -5.13 -8.00 3.75
N ALA A 110 -3.85 -7.69 3.49
CA ALA A 110 -3.28 -7.73 2.15
C ALA A 110 -1.96 -8.51 2.12
N ILE A 111 -1.87 -9.53 1.27
CA ILE A 111 -0.77 -10.50 1.26
C ILE A 111 -0.26 -10.75 -0.16
N GLY A 112 1.04 -10.60 -0.37
CA GLY A 112 1.74 -11.10 -1.55
C GLY A 112 1.72 -10.18 -2.77
N ALA A 113 1.32 -8.92 -2.67
CA ALA A 113 1.32 -7.96 -3.77
C ALA A 113 2.75 -7.65 -4.24
N SER A 114 2.95 -7.62 -5.57
CA SER A 114 4.28 -7.36 -6.16
C SER A 114 4.62 -5.86 -6.21
N ASP A 115 3.72 -5.00 -5.76
CA ASP A 115 3.91 -3.56 -5.55
C ASP A 115 3.40 -3.21 -4.14
N ALA A 116 2.13 -2.92 -3.92
CA ALA A 116 1.64 -2.60 -2.59
C ALA A 116 0.43 -3.46 -2.16
N GLY A 117 0.48 -3.93 -0.90
CA GLY A 117 -0.64 -4.66 -0.30
C GLY A 117 -1.90 -3.81 -0.18
N ILE A 118 -1.78 -2.68 0.50
CA ILE A 118 -2.81 -1.63 0.58
C ILE A 118 -2.25 -0.38 -0.06
N TYR A 119 -2.82 0.05 -1.16
CA TYR A 119 -2.45 1.27 -1.87
C TYR A 119 -3.63 2.23 -1.92
N VAL A 120 -3.41 3.49 -1.60
CA VAL A 120 -4.38 4.56 -1.85
C VAL A 120 -3.65 5.69 -2.56
N GLY A 121 -3.97 5.90 -3.83
CA GLY A 121 -3.28 6.88 -4.66
C GLY A 121 -4.19 7.96 -5.24
N GLN A 122 -3.61 9.16 -5.41
CA GLN A 122 -4.27 10.30 -6.06
C GLN A 122 -5.65 10.61 -5.45
N SER A 123 -5.76 10.44 -4.14
CA SER A 123 -7.02 10.39 -3.40
C SER A 123 -7.04 11.40 -2.25
N SER A 124 -8.19 11.59 -1.61
CA SER A 124 -8.32 12.50 -0.48
C SER A 124 -9.30 12.03 0.57
N GLN A 125 -9.10 12.48 1.84
CA GLN A 125 -9.92 12.10 2.99
C GLN A 125 -9.89 10.58 3.22
N ILE A 126 -8.73 10.09 3.62
CA ILE A 126 -8.39 8.66 3.68
C ILE A 126 -8.21 8.24 5.13
N ILE A 127 -8.76 7.09 5.48
CA ILE A 127 -8.48 6.38 6.72
C ILE A 127 -8.09 4.94 6.38
N VAL A 128 -6.90 4.52 6.83
CA VAL A 128 -6.45 3.13 6.81
C VAL A 128 -6.14 2.72 8.24
N ARG A 129 -6.91 1.80 8.81
CA ARG A 129 -6.76 1.42 10.21
C ARG A 129 -7.05 -0.05 10.51
N ASN A 130 -6.53 -0.52 11.66
CA ASN A 130 -6.75 -1.89 12.16
C ASN A 130 -6.48 -2.98 11.11
N SER A 131 -5.65 -2.68 10.13
CA SER A 131 -5.41 -3.54 8.97
C SER A 131 -4.02 -4.15 9.03
N ARG A 132 -3.81 -5.24 8.30
CA ARG A 132 -2.55 -5.97 8.25
C ARG A 132 -2.06 -6.11 6.82
N ALA A 133 -0.82 -5.72 6.58
CA ALA A 133 -0.15 -5.91 5.29
C ALA A 133 1.13 -6.70 5.49
N GLU A 134 1.25 -7.86 4.82
CA GLU A 134 2.41 -8.73 4.98
C GLU A 134 2.81 -9.45 3.69
N PHE A 135 4.11 -9.71 3.55
CA PHE A 135 4.72 -10.37 2.39
C PHE A 135 4.49 -9.65 1.05
N ASN A 136 4.31 -8.32 1.09
CA ASN A 136 4.22 -7.45 -0.08
C ASN A 136 5.58 -6.77 -0.35
N VAL A 137 5.72 -6.08 -1.47
CA VAL A 137 6.85 -5.15 -1.64
C VAL A 137 6.61 -3.94 -0.74
N ALA A 138 5.59 -3.14 -0.95
CA ALA A 138 5.15 -2.16 0.03
C ALA A 138 3.98 -2.73 0.85
N GLY A 139 4.02 -2.60 2.17
CA GLY A 139 2.90 -3.02 3.00
C GLY A 139 1.69 -2.13 2.78
N ILE A 140 1.81 -0.86 3.17
CA ILE A 140 0.79 0.19 2.99
C ILE A 140 1.45 1.34 2.24
N GLU A 141 0.80 1.84 1.19
CA GLU A 141 1.29 2.97 0.40
C GLU A 141 0.22 4.04 0.24
N ILE A 142 0.57 5.28 0.57
CA ILE A 142 -0.23 6.48 0.31
C ILE A 142 0.55 7.31 -0.71
N GLU A 143 0.02 7.43 -1.93
CA GLU A 143 0.72 8.07 -3.04
C GLU A 143 -0.08 9.25 -3.60
N ASN A 144 0.56 10.40 -3.79
CA ASN A 144 -0.05 11.61 -4.40
C ASN A 144 -1.41 11.96 -3.80
N SER A 145 -1.56 11.78 -2.50
CA SER A 145 -2.84 11.84 -1.80
C SER A 145 -2.82 12.89 -0.69
N THR A 146 -4.00 13.32 -0.26
CA THR A 146 -4.13 14.38 0.75
C THR A 146 -5.09 13.99 1.88
N PHE A 147 -4.76 14.43 3.11
CA PHE A 147 -5.58 14.19 4.30
C PHE A 147 -5.78 12.70 4.57
N ALA A 148 -4.67 11.99 4.79
CA ALA A 148 -4.66 10.57 5.10
C ALA A 148 -4.29 10.33 6.57
N ASP A 149 -5.04 9.48 7.24
CA ASP A 149 -4.74 8.92 8.56
C ASP A 149 -4.47 7.42 8.42
N VAL A 150 -3.25 7.00 8.77
CA VAL A 150 -2.81 5.60 8.73
C VAL A 150 -2.45 5.18 10.15
N TYR A 151 -3.30 4.42 10.82
CA TYR A 151 -3.13 4.12 12.24
C TYR A 151 -3.66 2.76 12.68
N ASP A 152 -3.15 2.27 13.81
CA ASP A 152 -3.52 0.97 14.38
C ASP A 152 -3.30 -0.21 13.40
N ASN A 153 -2.36 -0.07 12.47
CA ASN A 153 -2.07 -1.11 11.48
C ASN A 153 -0.84 -1.93 11.86
N VAL A 154 -0.75 -3.10 11.27
CA VAL A 154 0.43 -3.96 11.30
C VAL A 154 1.03 -4.07 9.90
N ALA A 155 2.26 -3.57 9.72
CA ALA A 155 3.03 -3.74 8.48
C ALA A 155 4.27 -4.59 8.79
N THR A 156 4.29 -5.83 8.32
CA THR A 156 5.35 -6.78 8.67
C THR A 156 5.71 -7.72 7.53
N ASN A 157 6.95 -8.18 7.52
CA ASN A 157 7.45 -9.12 6.49
C ASN A 157 7.31 -8.61 5.04
N ASN A 158 7.17 -7.30 4.84
CA ASN A 158 7.23 -6.67 3.52
C ASN A 158 8.69 -6.32 3.18
N THR A 159 8.94 -5.81 1.99
CA THR A 159 10.23 -5.17 1.66
C THR A 159 10.31 -3.79 2.34
N GLY A 160 9.27 -2.98 2.22
CA GLY A 160 9.03 -1.74 2.95
C GLY A 160 7.69 -1.78 3.69
N GLY A 161 7.64 -1.25 4.93
CA GLY A 161 6.44 -1.31 5.77
C GLY A 161 5.35 -0.33 5.32
N ILE A 162 5.56 0.96 5.53
CA ILE A 162 4.64 2.03 5.13
C ILE A 162 5.38 3.03 4.24
N LEU A 163 4.81 3.35 3.09
CA LEU A 163 5.36 4.29 2.12
C LEU A 163 4.41 5.47 1.94
N VAL A 164 4.96 6.70 1.96
CA VAL A 164 4.20 7.93 1.73
C VAL A 164 4.91 8.70 0.62
N PHE A 165 4.37 8.63 -0.59
CA PHE A 165 5.01 9.10 -1.80
C PHE A 165 4.27 10.26 -2.45
N ASP A 166 5.03 11.17 -3.07
CA ASP A 166 4.54 12.03 -4.15
C ASP A 166 5.42 11.79 -5.38
N LEU A 167 4.79 11.50 -6.51
CA LEU A 167 5.46 11.15 -7.76
C LEU A 167 5.07 12.13 -8.89
N PRO A 168 6.01 12.45 -9.80
CA PRO A 168 5.73 13.32 -10.94
C PRO A 168 4.87 12.64 -12.00
N ASN A 169 4.32 13.46 -12.91
CA ASN A 169 3.61 13.00 -14.11
C ASN A 169 2.34 12.19 -13.84
N LEU A 170 1.75 12.30 -12.65
CA LEU A 170 0.45 11.73 -12.34
C LEU A 170 -0.65 12.80 -12.48
N PRO A 171 -1.92 12.40 -12.74
CA PRO A 171 -3.04 13.33 -12.83
C PRO A 171 -3.25 14.20 -11.58
N VAL A 172 -2.99 13.67 -10.40
CA VAL A 172 -3.01 14.39 -9.13
C VAL A 172 -1.59 14.40 -8.56
N GLN A 173 -1.12 15.58 -8.17
CA GLN A 173 0.20 15.83 -7.60
C GLN A 173 0.08 16.63 -6.30
N GLY A 174 1.18 16.77 -5.56
CA GLY A 174 1.23 17.51 -4.31
C GLY A 174 0.63 16.71 -3.15
N GLY A 175 1.08 15.49 -2.98
CA GLY A 175 0.75 14.65 -1.82
C GLY A 175 1.14 15.34 -0.52
N GLN A 176 0.20 15.45 0.43
CA GLN A 176 0.43 16.15 1.68
C GLN A 176 -0.58 15.81 2.78
N ALA A 177 -0.27 16.25 4.01
CA ALA A 177 -1.15 16.13 5.16
C ALA A 177 -1.50 14.66 5.49
N THR A 178 -0.47 13.82 5.57
CA THR A 178 -0.59 12.43 6.00
C THR A 178 -0.09 12.26 7.43
N ARG A 179 -0.87 11.59 8.26
CA ARG A 179 -0.49 11.19 9.61
C ARG A 179 -0.32 9.69 9.69
N VAL A 180 0.84 9.24 10.19
CA VAL A 180 1.15 7.82 10.41
C VAL A 180 1.38 7.62 11.90
N PHE A 181 0.45 6.96 12.60
CA PHE A 181 0.54 6.87 14.05
C PHE A 181 -0.02 5.56 14.61
N ASN A 182 0.49 5.19 15.77
CA ASN A 182 0.06 3.99 16.51
C ASN A 182 0.10 2.68 15.71
N ASN A 183 1.05 2.57 14.74
CA ASN A 183 1.23 1.36 13.94
C ASN A 183 2.36 0.49 14.50
N GLU A 184 2.25 -0.82 14.29
CA GLU A 184 3.34 -1.78 14.45
C GLU A 184 4.03 -2.03 13.10
N ILE A 185 5.28 -1.57 12.94
CA ILE A 185 6.04 -1.61 11.69
C ILE A 185 7.32 -2.40 11.94
N TYR A 186 7.32 -3.71 11.65
CA TYR A 186 8.42 -4.55 12.06
C TYR A 186 8.78 -5.65 11.06
N SER A 187 10.06 -6.03 11.09
CA SER A 187 10.60 -7.14 10.29
C SER A 187 10.31 -7.04 8.78
N ASN A 188 10.24 -5.83 8.23
CA ASN A 188 10.00 -5.62 6.81
C ASN A 188 11.28 -5.90 6.00
N ASN A 189 11.73 -7.15 6.01
CA ASN A 189 13.04 -7.58 5.52
C ASN A 189 12.94 -8.53 4.31
N THR A 190 11.78 -8.68 3.70
CA THR A 190 11.60 -9.50 2.50
C THR A 190 12.38 -8.90 1.34
N GLU A 191 13.14 -9.72 0.62
CA GLU A 191 13.83 -9.28 -0.59
C GLU A 191 12.84 -8.64 -1.56
N ASN A 192 13.28 -7.56 -2.20
CA ASN A 192 12.42 -6.83 -3.12
C ASN A 192 12.12 -7.68 -4.36
N PHE A 193 10.86 -7.95 -4.60
CA PHE A 193 10.37 -8.75 -5.72
C PHE A 193 9.47 -7.97 -6.68
N ALA A 194 9.53 -6.63 -6.62
CA ALA A 194 8.81 -5.78 -7.58
C ALA A 194 9.27 -6.07 -9.01
N PRO A 195 8.37 -5.99 -10.00
CA PRO A 195 8.75 -6.03 -11.40
C PRO A 195 9.75 -4.92 -11.75
N GLU A 196 10.65 -5.22 -12.67
CA GLU A 196 11.65 -4.26 -13.13
C GLU A 196 10.98 -2.98 -13.68
N GLY A 197 11.47 -1.82 -13.26
CA GLY A 197 10.97 -0.51 -13.66
C GLY A 197 9.95 0.12 -12.71
N ASN A 198 9.38 -0.63 -11.79
CA ASN A 198 8.50 -0.06 -10.76
C ASN A 198 9.30 0.80 -9.77
N ILE A 199 8.67 1.89 -9.31
CA ILE A 199 9.29 2.82 -8.34
C ILE A 199 9.64 2.10 -7.03
N VAL A 200 8.72 1.29 -6.53
CA VAL A 200 8.91 0.51 -5.29
C VAL A 200 10.03 -0.52 -5.41
N GLY A 201 10.45 -0.88 -6.63
CA GLY A 201 11.63 -1.72 -6.87
C GLY A 201 12.94 -1.12 -6.33
N ASN A 202 12.97 0.19 -6.06
CA ASN A 202 14.12 0.87 -5.45
C ASN A 202 14.05 0.95 -3.93
N VAL A 203 12.98 0.50 -3.30
CA VAL A 203 12.86 0.46 -1.84
C VAL A 203 13.80 -0.62 -1.29
N PRO A 204 14.74 -0.24 -0.40
CA PRO A 204 15.64 -1.23 0.19
C PRO A 204 14.90 -2.22 1.07
N PRO A 205 15.16 -3.53 0.97
CA PRO A 205 14.67 -4.48 1.96
C PRO A 205 15.08 -4.07 3.37
N GLY A 206 14.16 -4.13 4.32
CA GLY A 206 14.41 -3.68 5.68
C GLY A 206 14.06 -2.22 5.93
N THR A 207 13.24 -1.61 5.11
CA THR A 207 12.72 -0.25 5.33
C THR A 207 11.43 -0.31 6.15
N GLY A 208 11.38 0.39 7.28
CA GLY A 208 10.17 0.52 8.10
C GLY A 208 9.18 1.49 7.48
N LEU A 209 9.52 2.77 7.47
CA LEU A 209 8.72 3.83 6.85
C LEU A 209 9.59 4.63 5.88
N LEU A 210 9.04 4.98 4.73
CA LEU A 210 9.68 5.85 3.74
C LEU A 210 8.75 6.99 3.34
N VAL A 211 9.23 8.22 3.50
CA VAL A 211 8.61 9.44 2.95
C VAL A 211 9.42 9.87 1.73
N LEU A 212 8.78 9.97 0.58
CA LEU A 212 9.38 10.41 -0.69
C LEU A 212 8.64 11.62 -1.24
N ALA A 213 9.28 12.79 -1.22
CA ALA A 213 8.76 14.02 -1.85
C ALA A 213 7.33 14.42 -1.43
N ASN A 214 6.86 13.99 -0.28
CA ASN A 214 5.52 14.26 0.23
C ASN A 214 5.61 15.22 1.42
N ASP A 215 4.66 16.15 1.56
CA ASP A 215 4.74 17.28 2.48
C ASP A 215 3.81 17.17 3.68
N ASN A 216 4.13 17.93 4.73
CA ASN A 216 3.29 18.06 5.90
C ASN A 216 2.90 16.69 6.51
N ILE A 217 3.92 15.90 6.82
CA ILE A 217 3.77 14.54 7.35
C ILE A 217 4.02 14.53 8.85
N GLU A 218 3.14 13.88 9.59
CA GLU A 218 3.32 13.64 11.02
C GLU A 218 3.43 12.13 11.29
N VAL A 219 4.52 11.73 11.99
CA VAL A 219 4.81 10.32 12.31
C VAL A 219 5.01 10.19 13.82
N PHE A 220 4.06 9.57 14.53
CA PHE A 220 4.10 9.53 15.98
C PHE A 220 3.46 8.26 16.58
N ASP A 221 3.83 7.95 17.80
CA ASP A 221 3.32 6.80 18.57
C ASP A 221 3.43 5.45 17.86
N ASN A 222 4.31 5.31 16.84
CA ASN A 222 4.53 4.03 16.16
C ASN A 222 5.59 3.19 16.87
N GLN A 223 5.52 1.88 16.73
CA GLN A 223 6.54 0.94 17.13
C GLN A 223 7.30 0.42 15.90
N PHE A 224 8.57 0.79 15.78
CA PHE A 224 9.49 0.27 14.76
C PHE A 224 10.37 -0.80 15.35
N ARG A 225 10.32 -2.04 14.80
CA ARG A 225 11.11 -3.15 15.32
C ARG A 225 11.79 -3.93 14.19
N ASP A 226 13.09 -4.19 14.35
CA ASP A 226 13.85 -5.12 13.50
C ASP A 226 13.76 -4.88 11.98
N ASN A 227 13.59 -3.64 11.54
CA ASN A 227 13.71 -3.26 10.13
C ASN A 227 15.19 -3.08 9.81
N LYS A 228 15.79 -4.04 9.12
CA LYS A 228 17.27 -4.19 9.03
C LYS A 228 17.98 -3.04 8.34
N SER A 229 17.38 -2.38 7.36
CA SER A 229 18.01 -1.27 6.66
C SER A 229 17.84 0.06 7.39
N VAL A 230 16.60 0.42 7.74
CA VAL A 230 16.28 1.71 8.36
C VAL A 230 14.85 1.68 8.92
N ASN A 231 14.65 2.26 10.11
CA ASN A 231 13.30 2.38 10.66
C ASN A 231 12.48 3.46 9.95
N ILE A 232 13.06 4.65 9.74
CA ILE A 232 12.42 5.76 8.99
C ILE A 232 13.44 6.35 8.02
N MET A 233 13.02 6.53 6.77
CA MET A 233 13.79 7.21 5.73
C MET A 233 12.97 8.35 5.13
N ILE A 234 13.58 9.54 5.04
CA ILE A 234 13.02 10.69 4.34
C ILE A 234 13.91 10.92 3.13
N TYR A 235 13.33 10.96 1.96
CA TYR A 235 14.09 10.95 0.72
C TYR A 235 13.51 11.92 -0.31
N SER A 236 14.37 12.72 -0.94
CA SER A 236 13.97 13.55 -2.07
C SER A 236 13.98 12.75 -3.36
N PHE A 237 12.96 12.92 -4.18
CA PHE A 237 12.92 12.30 -5.51
C PHE A 237 14.13 12.70 -6.38
N ALA A 238 14.63 13.93 -6.22
CA ALA A 238 15.78 14.43 -6.95
C ALA A 238 17.11 13.72 -6.59
N LEU A 239 17.24 13.17 -5.38
CA LEU A 239 18.45 12.48 -4.94
C LEU A 239 18.65 11.11 -5.60
N GLY A 240 17.63 10.54 -6.19
CA GLY A 240 17.70 9.27 -6.91
C GLY A 240 18.39 9.33 -8.28
N GLY A 241 18.99 10.49 -8.64
CA GLY A 241 19.57 10.71 -9.96
C GLY A 241 18.54 10.78 -11.10
N ARG A 242 17.27 10.96 -10.74
CA ARG A 242 16.15 11.08 -11.67
C ARG A 242 16.03 12.53 -12.12
N THR A 243 15.81 12.74 -13.40
CA THR A 243 15.48 14.07 -13.92
C THR A 243 14.02 14.37 -13.60
N VAL A 244 13.77 15.49 -12.94
CA VAL A 244 12.44 16.04 -12.77
C VAL A 244 12.14 16.91 -13.98
N GLU A 245 11.30 16.44 -14.88
CA GLU A 245 10.93 17.19 -16.10
C GLU A 245 9.65 18.01 -15.91
N ASP A 246 8.82 17.66 -14.93
CA ASP A 246 7.60 18.38 -14.61
C ASP A 246 7.91 19.66 -13.81
N PRO A 247 7.67 20.86 -14.36
CA PRO A 247 7.98 22.12 -13.68
C PRO A 247 7.06 22.42 -12.49
N ASN A 248 5.97 21.69 -12.32
CA ASN A 248 5.02 21.87 -11.22
C ASN A 248 5.26 20.88 -10.07
N TYR A 249 6.15 19.93 -10.23
CA TYR A 249 6.44 18.92 -9.24
C TYR A 249 7.51 19.38 -8.26
N ASP A 250 7.22 19.31 -6.97
CA ASP A 250 8.20 19.50 -5.92
C ASP A 250 8.82 18.16 -5.52
N PRO A 251 10.12 17.95 -5.79
CA PRO A 251 10.80 16.70 -5.46
C PRO A 251 11.26 16.60 -4.01
N TYR A 252 11.04 17.62 -3.17
CA TYR A 252 11.56 17.69 -1.82
C TYR A 252 10.46 17.49 -0.79
N PRO A 253 10.62 16.56 0.17
CA PRO A 253 9.70 16.44 1.29
C PRO A 253 9.90 17.59 2.27
N GLU A 254 8.84 18.30 2.62
CA GLU A 254 8.86 19.45 3.52
C GLU A 254 7.90 19.27 4.70
N GLN A 255 8.17 19.98 5.80
CA GLN A 255 7.33 20.02 7.01
C GLN A 255 7.07 18.60 7.60
N ILE A 256 8.12 17.83 7.77
CA ILE A 256 8.04 16.49 8.36
C ILE A 256 8.26 16.58 9.87
N TYR A 257 7.29 16.08 10.65
CA TYR A 257 7.37 16.06 12.10
C TYR A 257 7.34 14.62 12.61
N ILE A 258 8.41 14.19 13.26
CA ILE A 258 8.57 12.83 13.81
C ILE A 258 8.78 12.93 15.31
N HIS A 259 7.90 12.32 16.10
CA HIS A 259 7.96 12.38 17.56
C HIS A 259 7.32 11.15 18.22
N ASP A 260 7.60 10.93 19.48
CA ASP A 260 6.99 9.93 20.37
C ASP A 260 6.95 8.48 19.82
N ASN A 261 7.84 8.14 18.88
CA ASN A 261 7.94 6.78 18.34
C ASN A 261 8.88 5.90 19.17
N GLU A 262 8.58 4.62 19.22
CA GLU A 262 9.44 3.61 19.84
C GLU A 262 10.29 2.89 18.79
N TYR A 263 11.60 2.73 19.05
CA TYR A 263 12.54 2.08 18.14
C TYR A 263 13.25 0.93 18.85
N ILE A 264 13.04 -0.31 18.38
CA ILE A 264 13.66 -1.53 18.93
C ILE A 264 14.40 -2.26 17.81
N GLY A 265 15.74 -2.19 17.86
CA GLY A 265 16.56 -2.72 16.76
C GLY A 265 16.36 -1.92 15.45
N GLY A 266 16.95 -2.40 14.38
CA GLY A 266 16.88 -1.76 13.06
C GLY A 266 18.22 -1.13 12.65
N GLY A 267 18.38 -0.83 11.35
CA GLY A 267 19.58 -0.26 10.78
C GLY A 267 20.82 -1.17 10.82
N THR A 268 20.68 -2.45 11.16
CA THR A 268 21.80 -3.36 11.44
C THR A 268 22.42 -3.99 10.17
N VAL A 269 21.64 -4.09 9.10
CA VAL A 269 22.08 -4.67 7.81
C VAL A 269 21.48 -3.86 6.68
N PRO A 270 22.10 -2.73 6.30
CA PRO A 270 21.58 -1.87 5.23
C PRO A 270 21.46 -2.60 3.90
N GLY A 271 20.28 -2.63 3.31
CA GLY A 271 19.98 -3.31 2.05
C GLY A 271 20.47 -2.58 0.79
N HIS A 272 20.83 -1.30 0.89
CA HIS A 272 21.25 -0.49 -0.24
C HIS A 272 22.69 0.04 -0.10
N ALA A 273 23.42 0.18 -1.22
CA ALA A 273 24.83 0.60 -1.21
C ALA A 273 25.06 1.97 -0.55
N ALA A 274 24.17 2.95 -0.78
CA ALA A 274 24.27 4.26 -0.15
C ALA A 274 24.10 4.18 1.37
N LEU A 275 23.16 3.38 1.86
CA LEU A 275 22.96 3.16 3.29
C LEU A 275 24.14 2.41 3.92
N LYS A 276 24.77 1.49 3.18
CA LYS A 276 26.00 0.80 3.61
C LYS A 276 27.15 1.76 3.81
N ALA A 277 27.29 2.75 2.95
CA ALA A 277 28.34 3.76 3.06
C ALA A 277 28.18 4.64 4.32
N TRP A 278 26.96 4.92 4.74
CA TRP A 278 26.67 5.68 5.96
C TRP A 278 26.83 4.85 7.24
N HIS A 279 26.58 3.55 7.16
CA HIS A 279 26.75 2.65 8.30
C HIS A 279 28.21 2.31 8.63
N ALA A 280 29.13 2.56 7.70
CA ALA A 280 30.57 2.29 7.86
C ALA A 280 31.33 3.44 8.55
N VAL A 281 30.67 4.51 8.95
CA VAL A 281 31.21 5.66 9.73
C VAL A 281 30.73 5.57 11.17
#